data_7ad5ac2f7ad7e4424108f20a73cc2921
#
_entry.id   7ad5ac2f7ad7e4424108f20a73cc2921
#
_cell.length_a   1.000
_cell.length_b   1.000
_cell.length_c   1.000
_cell.angle_alpha   90.00
_cell.angle_beta   90.00
_cell.angle_gamma   90.00
#
_symmetry.space_group_name_H-M   'P 1'
#
loop_
_entity.id
_entity.type
_entity.pdbx_description
1 polymer ?
#
loop_
_entity_poly.entity_id
_entity_poly.type
_entity_poly.pdbx_seq_one_letter_code
_entity_poly.pdbx_strand_id
1 'polypeptide(L)'
;DSLGRYVLSRVIYGSRVSMVVGFLPTAIIMLLGTTVGMISGYNGGRLDNILMRLTDVIYAFPDLLFFIIVMVALRETFIGQLMNGLILLFAALAIVNWVGVARLIRGQVLSLKQKEFVEAARCIGVKDVRIMFRHLLPNSLGPLIVWAAFSIPGLIITEAILGYLGIGLRPSTDSTDIFITSWGALM
;
A
#
# COMPACT_ATOMS: atom_id res chain seq x y z
N ASP A 1 24.40 -14.27 -18.18
CA ASP A 1 23.65 -13.70 -19.28
C ASP A 1 24.61 -13.30 -20.41
N SER A 2 24.06 -12.81 -21.50
CA SER A 2 24.83 -12.34 -22.67
C SER A 2 25.86 -11.22 -22.36
N LEU A 3 25.76 -10.58 -21.19
CA LEU A 3 26.66 -9.53 -20.69
C LEU A 3 27.67 -10.07 -19.66
N GLY A 4 27.85 -11.39 -19.54
CA GLY A 4 28.81 -12.02 -18.63
C GLY A 4 28.49 -11.90 -17.14
N ARG A 5 27.23 -11.54 -16.79
CA ARG A 5 26.81 -11.36 -15.39
C ARG A 5 26.21 -12.65 -14.82
N TYR A 6 26.51 -12.92 -13.56
CA TYR A 6 25.95 -14.08 -12.87
C TYR A 6 24.45 -13.84 -12.58
N VAL A 7 23.57 -14.59 -13.25
CA VAL A 7 22.11 -14.49 -13.09
C VAL A 7 21.68 -14.71 -11.64
N LEU A 8 22.24 -15.72 -10.99
CA LEU A 8 21.95 -16.03 -9.59
C LEU A 8 22.23 -14.85 -8.65
N SER A 9 23.40 -14.23 -8.80
CA SER A 9 23.75 -13.05 -8.00
C SER A 9 22.75 -11.90 -8.21
N ARG A 10 22.34 -11.65 -9.44
CA ARG A 10 21.34 -10.61 -9.75
C ARG A 10 19.99 -10.91 -9.14
N VAL A 11 19.53 -12.15 -9.16
CA VAL A 11 18.27 -12.57 -8.52
C VAL A 11 18.34 -12.35 -7.01
N ILE A 12 19.45 -12.74 -6.37
CA ILE A 12 19.64 -12.55 -4.91
C ILE A 12 19.70 -11.06 -4.56
N TYR A 13 20.46 -10.24 -5.30
CA TYR A 13 20.52 -8.79 -5.04
C TYR A 13 19.19 -8.10 -5.36
N GLY A 14 18.51 -8.50 -6.44
CA GLY A 14 17.19 -7.98 -6.81
C GLY A 14 16.10 -8.24 -5.77
N SER A 15 16.23 -9.33 -5.00
CA SER A 15 15.27 -9.63 -3.93
C SER A 15 15.19 -8.53 -2.87
N ARG A 16 16.29 -7.82 -2.59
CA ARG A 16 16.30 -6.71 -1.62
C ARG A 16 15.35 -5.60 -2.04
N VAL A 17 15.42 -5.17 -3.30
CA VAL A 17 14.56 -4.11 -3.84
C VAL A 17 13.11 -4.59 -3.87
N SER A 18 12.86 -5.79 -4.38
CA SER A 18 11.50 -6.35 -4.44
C SER A 18 10.87 -6.54 -3.05
N MET A 19 11.66 -6.92 -2.03
CA MET A 19 11.17 -6.96 -0.65
C MET A 19 10.82 -5.56 -0.12
N VAL A 20 11.67 -4.56 -0.35
CA VAL A 20 11.36 -3.17 0.04
C VAL A 20 10.08 -2.67 -0.67
N VAL A 21 9.92 -2.97 -1.96
CA VAL A 21 8.71 -2.65 -2.74
C VAL A 21 7.48 -3.39 -2.20
N GLY A 22 7.62 -4.61 -1.74
CA GLY A 22 6.52 -5.36 -1.14
C GLY A 22 6.11 -4.82 0.24
N PHE A 23 7.06 -4.62 1.13
CA PHE A 23 6.78 -4.32 2.54
C PHE A 23 6.50 -2.84 2.82
N LEU A 24 7.31 -1.92 2.28
CA LEU A 24 7.21 -0.50 2.65
C LEU A 24 5.92 0.15 2.14
N PRO A 25 5.53 0.02 0.85
CA PRO A 25 4.21 0.48 0.41
C PRO A 25 3.07 -0.19 1.16
N THR A 26 3.15 -1.51 1.43
CA THR A 26 2.12 -2.21 2.21
C THR A 26 1.92 -1.56 3.58
N ALA A 27 2.99 -1.21 4.29
CA ALA A 27 2.89 -0.53 5.59
C ALA A 27 2.19 0.85 5.46
N ILE A 28 2.52 1.62 4.43
CA ILE A 28 1.89 2.92 4.16
C ILE A 28 0.40 2.74 3.82
N ILE A 29 0.08 1.79 2.95
CA ILE A 29 -1.28 1.44 2.54
C ILE A 29 -2.13 1.03 3.75
N MET A 30 -1.57 0.16 4.60
CA MET A 30 -2.23 -0.29 5.83
C MET A 30 -2.49 0.88 6.78
N LEU A 31 -1.51 1.77 6.98
CA LEU A 31 -1.66 2.93 7.85
C LEU A 31 -2.77 3.87 7.35
N LEU A 32 -2.72 4.25 6.07
CA LEU A 32 -3.71 5.13 5.45
C LEU A 32 -5.11 4.50 5.45
N GLY A 33 -5.20 3.28 4.93
CA GLY A 33 -6.48 2.58 4.81
C GLY A 33 -7.12 2.28 6.16
N THR A 34 -6.31 1.86 7.16
CA THR A 34 -6.81 1.61 8.52
C THR A 34 -7.31 2.90 9.14
N THR A 35 -6.59 4.00 9.01
CA THR A 35 -6.99 5.30 9.57
C THR A 35 -8.32 5.76 8.97
N VAL A 36 -8.42 5.77 7.64
CA VAL A 36 -9.64 6.19 6.95
C VAL A 36 -10.80 5.24 7.24
N GLY A 37 -10.57 3.92 7.19
CA GLY A 37 -11.59 2.91 7.47
C GLY A 37 -12.12 2.98 8.90
N MET A 38 -11.24 3.21 9.88
CA MET A 38 -11.62 3.41 11.29
C MET A 38 -12.47 4.66 11.49
N ILE A 39 -12.03 5.80 10.93
CA ILE A 39 -12.75 7.08 11.05
C ILE A 39 -14.12 6.95 10.39
N SER A 40 -14.19 6.40 9.19
CA SER A 40 -15.41 6.19 8.41
C SER A 40 -16.39 5.26 9.15
N GLY A 41 -15.94 4.06 9.50
CA GLY A 41 -16.79 3.04 10.16
C GLY A 41 -17.27 3.44 11.54
N TYR A 42 -16.44 4.16 12.33
CA TYR A 42 -16.80 4.55 13.69
C TYR A 42 -17.80 5.71 13.69
N ASN A 43 -17.53 6.79 12.99
CA ASN A 43 -18.38 7.99 12.98
C ASN A 43 -19.68 7.76 12.20
N GLY A 44 -19.63 7.08 11.04
CA GLY A 44 -20.80 6.89 10.20
C GLY A 44 -21.31 8.20 9.57
N GLY A 45 -22.59 8.18 9.13
CA GLY A 45 -23.30 9.38 8.66
C GLY A 45 -22.66 10.08 7.47
N ARG A 46 -22.61 11.43 7.50
CA ARG A 46 -22.08 12.24 6.39
C ARG A 46 -20.58 12.05 6.16
N LEU A 47 -19.79 11.90 7.23
CA LEU A 47 -18.35 11.70 7.13
C LEU A 47 -18.01 10.37 6.45
N ASP A 48 -18.70 9.32 6.84
CA ASP A 48 -18.60 8.01 6.18
C ASP A 48 -18.92 8.09 4.69
N ASN A 49 -20.03 8.74 4.35
CA ASN A 49 -20.46 8.90 2.95
C ASN A 49 -19.43 9.67 2.11
N ILE A 50 -18.84 10.75 2.65
CA ILE A 50 -17.83 11.54 1.94
C ILE A 50 -16.57 10.70 1.72
N LEU A 51 -16.06 10.05 2.77
CA LEU A 51 -14.85 9.23 2.67
C LEU A 51 -15.05 8.05 1.71
N MET A 52 -16.20 7.38 1.74
CA MET A 52 -16.49 6.27 0.83
C MET A 52 -16.68 6.74 -0.62
N ARG A 53 -17.27 7.90 -0.86
CA ARG A 53 -17.31 8.48 -2.23
C ARG A 53 -15.91 8.79 -2.75
N LEU A 54 -15.01 9.30 -1.91
CA LEU A 54 -13.62 9.49 -2.30
C LEU A 54 -12.96 8.15 -2.69
N THR A 55 -13.20 7.09 -1.90
CA THR A 55 -12.69 5.75 -2.25
C THR A 55 -13.30 5.24 -3.57
N ASP A 56 -14.58 5.52 -3.84
CA ASP A 56 -15.23 5.10 -5.08
C ASP A 56 -14.63 5.80 -6.31
N VAL A 57 -14.31 7.09 -6.20
CA VAL A 57 -13.65 7.85 -7.27
C VAL A 57 -12.28 7.26 -7.59
N ILE A 58 -11.47 6.96 -6.57
CA ILE A 58 -10.13 6.37 -6.78
C ILE A 58 -10.27 4.97 -7.39
N TYR A 59 -11.19 4.15 -6.89
CA TYR A 59 -11.39 2.77 -7.36
C TYR A 59 -11.99 2.68 -8.78
N ALA A 60 -12.55 3.77 -9.29
CA ALA A 60 -13.07 3.81 -10.66
C ALA A 60 -11.97 3.80 -11.73
N PHE A 61 -10.73 4.14 -11.37
CA PHE A 61 -9.60 4.08 -12.28
C PHE A 61 -8.99 2.67 -12.33
N PRO A 62 -8.66 2.14 -13.54
CA PRO A 62 -7.88 0.91 -13.65
C PRO A 62 -6.48 1.10 -13.05
N ASP A 63 -6.13 0.30 -12.05
CA ASP A 63 -4.91 0.45 -11.26
C ASP A 63 -3.65 0.52 -12.14
N LEU A 64 -3.49 -0.44 -13.05
CA LEU A 64 -2.31 -0.50 -13.92
C LEU A 64 -2.18 0.74 -14.82
N LEU A 65 -3.30 1.21 -15.37
CA LEU A 65 -3.31 2.42 -16.20
C LEU A 65 -2.91 3.65 -15.38
N PHE A 66 -3.40 3.77 -14.16
CA PHE A 66 -3.01 4.84 -13.24
C PHE A 66 -1.50 4.82 -12.97
N PHE A 67 -0.94 3.65 -12.66
CA PHE A 67 0.50 3.51 -12.41
C PHE A 67 1.32 3.92 -13.63
N ILE A 68 0.95 3.46 -14.83
CA ILE A 68 1.63 3.83 -16.07
C ILE A 68 1.64 5.35 -16.26
N ILE A 69 0.45 5.99 -16.15
CA ILE A 69 0.33 7.44 -16.35
C ILE A 69 1.19 8.20 -15.32
N VAL A 70 1.10 7.86 -14.04
CA VAL A 70 1.85 8.55 -12.98
C VAL A 70 3.35 8.36 -13.15
N MET A 71 3.80 7.12 -13.39
CA MET A 71 5.23 6.83 -13.58
C MET A 71 5.81 7.54 -14.80
N VAL A 72 5.08 7.60 -15.91
CA VAL A 72 5.56 8.30 -17.13
C VAL A 72 5.49 9.82 -16.98
N ALA A 73 4.36 10.35 -16.48
CA ALA A 73 4.17 11.80 -16.40
C ALA A 73 5.11 12.47 -15.38
N LEU A 74 5.40 11.81 -14.27
CA LEU A 74 6.21 12.37 -13.18
C LEU A 74 7.67 11.88 -13.20
N ARG A 75 8.07 11.09 -14.19
CA ARG A 75 9.41 10.48 -14.29
C ARG A 75 10.54 11.49 -14.21
N GLU A 76 10.41 12.64 -14.88
CA GLU A 76 11.44 13.69 -14.97
C GLU A 76 11.32 14.74 -13.86
N THR A 77 10.33 14.62 -12.98
CA THR A 77 10.18 15.52 -11.83
C THR A 77 11.17 15.18 -10.72
N PHE A 78 11.37 16.11 -9.79
CA PHE A 78 12.19 15.87 -8.60
C PHE A 78 11.78 14.59 -7.84
N ILE A 79 10.48 14.34 -7.66
CA ILE A 79 9.97 13.14 -6.99
C ILE A 79 10.28 11.87 -7.82
N GLY A 80 10.17 11.96 -9.14
CA GLY A 80 10.46 10.84 -10.04
C GLY A 80 11.94 10.48 -10.13
N GLN A 81 12.83 11.38 -9.73
CA GLN A 81 14.27 11.13 -9.68
C GLN A 81 14.77 10.63 -8.33
N LEU A 82 13.97 10.85 -7.26
CA LEU A 82 14.34 10.40 -5.91
C LEU A 82 14.45 8.87 -5.84
N MET A 83 15.59 8.40 -5.37
CA MET A 83 15.90 6.98 -5.20
C MET A 83 15.58 6.15 -6.46
N ASN A 84 15.98 6.65 -7.63
CA ASN A 84 15.77 5.97 -8.93
C ASN A 84 14.28 5.65 -9.24
N GLY A 85 13.36 6.49 -8.77
CA GLY A 85 11.92 6.33 -8.97
C GLY A 85 11.19 5.53 -7.90
N LEU A 86 11.88 5.03 -6.88
CA LEU A 86 11.29 4.25 -5.78
C LEU A 86 10.21 5.05 -5.03
N ILE A 87 10.50 6.31 -4.69
CA ILE A 87 9.54 7.17 -3.98
C ILE A 87 8.28 7.40 -4.80
N LEU A 88 8.43 7.65 -6.10
CA LEU A 88 7.30 7.81 -7.02
C LEU A 88 6.46 6.53 -7.10
N LEU A 89 7.11 5.38 -7.22
CA LEU A 89 6.45 4.08 -7.24
C LEU A 89 5.67 3.84 -5.95
N PHE A 90 6.27 4.09 -4.78
CA PHE A 90 5.59 3.91 -3.49
C PHE A 90 4.38 4.84 -3.34
N ALA A 91 4.51 6.09 -3.76
CA ALA A 91 3.39 7.03 -3.75
C ALA A 91 2.26 6.57 -4.69
N ALA A 92 2.58 6.14 -5.91
CA ALA A 92 1.60 5.63 -6.86
C ALA A 92 0.86 4.41 -6.31
N LEU A 93 1.59 3.41 -5.79
CA LEU A 93 1.02 2.20 -5.19
C LEU A 93 0.14 2.55 -3.97
N ALA A 94 0.59 3.47 -3.13
CA ALA A 94 -0.15 3.85 -1.93
C ALA A 94 -1.45 4.59 -2.28
N ILE A 95 -1.44 5.50 -3.26
CA ILE A 95 -2.62 6.31 -3.64
C ILE A 95 -3.80 5.44 -4.09
N VAL A 96 -3.56 4.29 -4.69
CA VAL A 96 -4.63 3.42 -5.20
C VAL A 96 -4.99 2.34 -4.18
N ASN A 97 -4.01 1.64 -3.63
CA ASN A 97 -4.27 0.41 -2.88
C ASN A 97 -4.82 0.60 -1.45
N TRP A 98 -4.72 1.80 -0.85
CA TRP A 98 -5.27 2.05 0.49
C TRP A 98 -6.80 1.91 0.54
N VAL A 99 -7.47 2.07 -0.59
CA VAL A 99 -8.94 1.98 -0.71
C VAL A 99 -9.46 0.62 -0.27
N GLY A 100 -8.80 -0.47 -0.69
CA GLY A 100 -9.16 -1.83 -0.29
C GLY A 100 -9.11 -2.04 1.23
N VAL A 101 -8.03 -1.56 1.86
CA VAL A 101 -7.87 -1.60 3.32
C VAL A 101 -8.91 -0.74 4.03
N ALA A 102 -9.20 0.46 3.52
CA ALA A 102 -10.19 1.34 4.12
C ALA A 102 -11.59 0.69 4.16
N ARG A 103 -12.00 0.06 3.06
CA ARG A 103 -13.28 -0.66 2.99
C ARG A 103 -13.30 -1.89 3.91
N LEU A 104 -12.20 -2.65 3.96
CA LEU A 104 -12.06 -3.79 4.84
C LEU A 104 -12.22 -3.38 6.32
N ILE A 105 -11.43 -2.41 6.76
CA ILE A 105 -11.45 -1.93 8.16
C ILE A 105 -12.77 -1.26 8.49
N ARG A 106 -13.35 -0.47 7.59
CA ARG A 106 -14.70 0.07 7.78
C ARG A 106 -15.72 -1.03 8.06
N GLY A 107 -15.72 -2.11 7.27
CA GLY A 107 -16.61 -3.26 7.48
C GLY A 107 -16.41 -3.91 8.85
N GLN A 108 -15.15 -4.12 9.27
CA GLN A 108 -14.81 -4.64 10.59
C GLN A 108 -15.32 -3.72 11.70
N VAL A 109 -15.08 -2.42 11.61
CA VAL A 109 -15.51 -1.43 12.60
C VAL A 109 -17.03 -1.36 12.72
N LEU A 110 -17.76 -1.40 11.60
CA LEU A 110 -19.22 -1.42 11.59
C LEU A 110 -19.79 -2.64 12.34
N SER A 111 -19.17 -3.80 12.18
CA SER A 111 -19.55 -5.02 12.91
C SER A 111 -19.14 -4.97 14.37
N LEU A 112 -17.91 -4.57 14.66
CA LEU A 112 -17.35 -4.58 16.02
C LEU A 112 -17.99 -3.53 16.95
N LYS A 113 -18.37 -2.36 16.41
CA LYS A 113 -18.95 -1.29 17.23
C LYS A 113 -20.32 -1.62 17.81
N GLN A 114 -20.96 -2.69 17.34
CA GLN A 114 -22.24 -3.21 17.84
C GLN A 114 -22.08 -4.32 18.89
N LYS A 115 -20.84 -4.65 19.27
CA LYS A 115 -20.55 -5.69 20.25
C LYS A 115 -20.67 -5.15 21.67
N GLU A 116 -21.11 -6.02 22.61
CA GLU A 116 -21.35 -5.72 24.03
C GLU A 116 -20.14 -5.06 24.71
N PHE A 117 -18.91 -5.47 24.38
CA PHE A 117 -17.72 -4.89 25.00
C PHE A 117 -17.50 -3.43 24.61
N VAL A 118 -17.98 -2.98 23.42
CA VAL A 118 -17.92 -1.58 22.99
C VAL A 118 -19.00 -0.78 23.70
N GLU A 119 -20.22 -1.34 23.85
CA GLU A 119 -21.30 -0.71 24.60
C GLU A 119 -20.91 -0.54 26.07
N ALA A 120 -20.36 -1.57 26.68
CA ALA A 120 -19.86 -1.51 28.06
C ALA A 120 -18.82 -0.41 28.24
N ALA A 121 -17.86 -0.31 27.29
CA ALA A 121 -16.84 0.75 27.31
C ALA A 121 -17.46 2.15 27.22
N ARG A 122 -18.52 2.34 26.42
CA ARG A 122 -19.26 3.61 26.35
C ARG A 122 -20.00 3.93 27.63
N CYS A 123 -20.66 2.93 28.24
CA CYS A 123 -21.40 3.12 29.50
C CYS A 123 -20.52 3.61 30.65
N ILE A 124 -19.26 3.17 30.71
CA ILE A 124 -18.26 3.64 31.69
C ILE A 124 -17.51 4.92 31.27
N GLY A 125 -17.94 5.58 30.17
CA GLY A 125 -17.42 6.89 29.74
C GLY A 125 -16.05 6.86 29.05
N VAL A 126 -15.65 5.73 28.45
CA VAL A 126 -14.40 5.67 27.68
C VAL A 126 -14.50 6.54 26.42
N LYS A 127 -13.49 7.40 26.17
CA LYS A 127 -13.43 8.29 25.00
C LYS A 127 -13.37 7.48 23.69
N ASP A 128 -14.04 7.97 22.65
CA ASP A 128 -14.14 7.31 21.33
C ASP A 128 -12.79 6.92 20.73
N VAL A 129 -11.81 7.82 20.79
CA VAL A 129 -10.43 7.53 20.31
C VAL A 129 -9.83 6.34 21.04
N ARG A 130 -10.05 6.22 22.37
CA ARG A 130 -9.57 5.07 23.13
C ARG A 130 -10.31 3.79 22.74
N ILE A 131 -11.62 3.86 22.46
CA ILE A 131 -12.40 2.73 21.95
C ILE A 131 -11.82 2.26 20.61
N MET A 132 -11.54 3.18 19.67
CA MET A 132 -10.98 2.86 18.37
C MET A 132 -9.63 2.14 18.50
N PHE A 133 -8.68 2.70 19.24
CA PHE A 133 -7.32 2.15 19.31
C PHE A 133 -7.17 0.95 20.24
N ARG A 134 -7.94 0.87 21.32
CA ARG A 134 -7.80 -0.19 22.35
C ARG A 134 -8.75 -1.36 22.17
N HIS A 135 -9.89 -1.15 21.49
CA HIS A 135 -10.91 -2.18 21.31
C HIS A 135 -11.13 -2.57 19.86
N LEU A 136 -11.31 -1.60 18.95
CA LEU A 136 -11.64 -1.91 17.56
C LEU A 136 -10.41 -2.30 16.74
N LEU A 137 -9.34 -1.54 16.81
CA LEU A 137 -8.12 -1.80 16.02
C LEU A 137 -7.51 -3.18 16.32
N PRO A 138 -7.28 -3.60 17.58
CA PRO A 138 -6.72 -4.92 17.85
C PRO A 138 -7.61 -6.07 17.36
N ASN A 139 -8.93 -5.92 17.44
CA ASN A 139 -9.88 -6.92 16.95
C ASN A 139 -10.00 -6.93 15.41
N SER A 140 -9.50 -5.92 14.72
CA SER A 140 -9.44 -5.83 13.26
C SER A 140 -8.10 -6.29 12.69
N LEU A 141 -7.10 -6.60 13.51
CA LEU A 141 -5.76 -6.98 13.05
C LEU A 141 -5.75 -8.30 12.27
N GLY A 142 -6.56 -9.27 12.65
CA GLY A 142 -6.62 -10.57 11.94
C GLY A 142 -6.85 -10.42 10.45
N PRO A 143 -7.99 -9.86 10.02
CA PRO A 143 -8.25 -9.58 8.60
C PRO A 143 -7.21 -8.67 7.93
N LEU A 144 -6.65 -7.71 8.68
CA LEU A 144 -5.64 -6.78 8.17
C LEU A 144 -4.32 -7.50 7.86
N ILE A 145 -3.87 -8.40 8.73
CA ILE A 145 -2.66 -9.21 8.51
C ILE A 145 -2.84 -10.13 7.30
N VAL A 146 -4.00 -10.77 7.17
CA VAL A 146 -4.32 -11.61 6.00
C VAL A 146 -4.28 -10.78 4.72
N TRP A 147 -4.90 -9.59 4.73
CA TRP A 147 -4.84 -8.68 3.58
C TRP A 147 -3.39 -8.33 3.21
N ALA A 148 -2.56 -7.98 4.20
CA ALA A 148 -1.16 -7.64 3.98
C ALA A 148 -0.37 -8.81 3.37
N ALA A 149 -0.58 -10.03 3.86
CA ALA A 149 0.11 -11.23 3.37
C ALA A 149 -0.15 -11.49 1.88
N PHE A 150 -1.37 -11.21 1.39
CA PHE A 150 -1.70 -11.32 -0.04
C PHE A 150 -1.28 -10.10 -0.86
N SER A 151 -1.24 -8.92 -0.26
CA SER A 151 -0.88 -7.69 -0.96
C SER A 151 0.61 -7.59 -1.28
N ILE A 152 1.48 -8.06 -0.39
CA ILE A 152 2.93 -8.01 -0.60
C ILE A 152 3.36 -8.66 -1.92
N PRO A 153 3.01 -9.93 -2.22
CA PRO A 153 3.31 -10.52 -3.52
C PRO A 153 2.67 -9.76 -4.69
N GLY A 154 1.44 -9.27 -4.51
CA GLY A 154 0.73 -8.49 -5.53
C GLY A 154 1.47 -7.22 -5.93
N LEU A 155 1.99 -6.47 -4.96
CA LEU A 155 2.78 -5.25 -5.22
C LEU A 155 4.12 -5.56 -5.89
N ILE A 156 4.79 -6.66 -5.51
CA ILE A 156 6.02 -7.12 -6.17
C ILE A 156 5.74 -7.47 -7.64
N ILE A 157 4.65 -8.16 -7.91
CA ILE A 157 4.23 -8.49 -9.30
C ILE A 157 3.91 -7.21 -10.08
N THR A 158 3.22 -6.26 -9.47
CA THR A 158 2.91 -4.96 -10.11
C THR A 158 4.19 -4.21 -10.48
N GLU A 159 5.17 -4.15 -9.57
CA GLU A 159 6.49 -3.56 -9.86
C GLU A 159 7.19 -4.30 -11.01
N ALA A 160 7.15 -5.63 -11.01
CA ALA A 160 7.76 -6.43 -12.06
C ALA A 160 7.11 -6.17 -13.44
N ILE A 161 5.79 -6.02 -13.51
CA ILE A 161 5.08 -5.66 -14.74
C ILE A 161 5.52 -4.27 -15.22
N LEU A 162 5.58 -3.27 -14.33
CA LEU A 162 6.04 -1.93 -14.68
C LEU A 162 7.50 -1.93 -15.15
N GLY A 163 8.35 -2.73 -14.51
CA GLY A 163 9.75 -2.96 -14.92
C GLY A 163 9.86 -3.55 -16.31
N TYR A 164 9.09 -4.61 -16.58
CA TYR A 164 9.01 -5.26 -17.91
C TYR A 164 8.55 -4.29 -19.01
N LEU A 165 7.61 -3.39 -18.70
CA LEU A 165 7.17 -2.35 -19.65
C LEU A 165 8.19 -1.20 -19.83
N GLY A 166 9.32 -1.23 -19.14
CA GLY A 166 10.37 -0.20 -19.21
C GLY A 166 10.03 1.11 -18.50
N ILE A 167 8.96 1.13 -17.71
CA ILE A 167 8.48 2.30 -16.95
C ILE A 167 8.65 2.12 -15.44
N GLY A 168 9.26 1.02 -15.01
CA GLY A 168 9.60 0.74 -13.61
C GLY A 168 10.77 1.57 -13.08
N LEU A 169 11.43 1.02 -12.09
CA LEU A 169 12.61 1.63 -11.46
C LEU A 169 13.75 1.85 -12.46
N ARG A 170 14.45 2.95 -12.32
CA ARG A 170 15.64 3.23 -13.15
C ARG A 170 16.78 2.32 -12.68
N PRO A 171 17.44 1.57 -13.58
CA PRO A 171 18.63 0.83 -13.20
C PRO A 171 19.73 1.84 -12.82
N SER A 172 20.30 1.69 -11.63
CA SER A 172 21.47 2.48 -11.25
C SER A 172 22.70 1.96 -11.96
N THR A 173 23.53 2.86 -12.45
CA THR A 173 24.86 2.57 -12.99
C THR A 173 25.96 2.58 -11.92
N ASP A 174 25.63 3.03 -10.72
CA ASP A 174 26.55 3.09 -9.58
C ASP A 174 26.57 1.75 -8.85
N SER A 175 27.74 1.11 -8.82
CA SER A 175 27.96 -0.19 -8.16
C SER A 175 27.81 -0.14 -6.61
N THR A 176 27.80 1.05 -6.04
CA THR A 176 27.61 1.26 -4.59
C THR A 176 26.13 1.43 -4.21
N ASP A 177 25.25 1.58 -5.19
CA ASP A 177 23.83 1.75 -4.96
C ASP A 177 23.17 0.41 -4.56
N ILE A 178 22.53 0.39 -3.40
CA ILE A 178 21.84 -0.79 -2.86
C ILE A 178 20.66 -1.19 -3.75
N PHE A 179 20.13 -0.26 -4.56
CA PHE A 179 18.94 -0.42 -5.41
C PHE A 179 19.29 -0.61 -6.90
N ILE A 180 20.33 -1.38 -7.19
CA ILE A 180 20.84 -1.57 -8.56
C ILE A 180 19.82 -2.25 -9.49
N THR A 181 19.03 -3.20 -8.95
CA THR A 181 18.19 -4.07 -9.79
C THR A 181 17.02 -4.60 -8.96
N SER A 182 15.81 -4.53 -9.49
CA SER A 182 14.65 -5.28 -8.99
C SER A 182 14.41 -6.55 -9.81
N TRP A 183 13.56 -7.44 -9.36
CA TRP A 183 13.15 -8.60 -10.15
C TRP A 183 12.46 -8.18 -11.46
N GLY A 184 11.69 -7.09 -11.47
CA GLY A 184 11.08 -6.54 -12.67
C GLY A 184 12.09 -6.08 -13.71
N ALA A 185 13.21 -5.50 -13.28
CA ALA A 185 14.28 -5.07 -14.17
C ALA A 185 15.17 -6.23 -14.67
N LEU A 186 14.95 -7.46 -14.20
CA LEU A 186 15.64 -8.66 -14.64
C LEU A 186 14.92 -9.39 -15.79
N MET A 187 13.64 -9.11 -15.96
CA MET A 187 12.80 -9.67 -17.03
C MET A 187 12.96 -8.88 -18.33
#